data_2b87fc0b0273995f195224753728c10c
#
_entry.id   2b87fc0b0273995f195224753728c10c
#
_cell.length_a   1.000
_cell.length_b   1.000
_cell.length_c   1.000
_cell.angle_alpha   90.00
_cell.angle_beta   90.00
_cell.angle_gamma   90.00
#
_symmetry.space_group_name_H-M   'P 1'
#
loop_
_entity.id
_entity.type
_entity.pdbx_description
1 polymer ?
#
loop_
_entity_poly.entity_id
_entity_poly.type
_entity_poly.pdbx_seq_one_letter_code
_entity_poly.pdbx_strand_id
1 'polypeptide(L)'
;MDESLTSEDMIGNIDEILEKTESCVCKELELSLIEQGVVDKEIILSTYSQVLQKVHSEERFIATLLSKYKDSVEFKNQIIDCLNKSPNVDYLLSIKKTLKSLKAQLRWKLVEKSNLEESDDHDGAEIEKIEQEITQLRHSVFQEIYHEREEYEKLNSLTQKWFPELPLLYPEIGLLKYMNSGGLLTMSLERDLLDTEPMKELSSKRPLLCSEVNGQPVLLKGYSVDVDTEGRVIQRAASYHRACGEAKEGSGLLPLIFLFLCKSDPVAYLMVPYYPKANLSTVQASVPLTSEEALKVMKGVAQGLHTLHSANIIHGSLHQNNVFALNREKGIVGDFDFTKSESQRASVNMMVGGLSLLSPELKTGKPPSASSDLYAYGCLLLWLSVQNQEFETNEDGIPKVDQFHLDDNVKSLLCSLIYFRSSMTAEQVLNAECFLLPKGKSMPNPEKEIEYTQHNKEDESKMESLDRYKEKTRNGDANP
;
A
#
# COMPACT_ATOMS: atom_id res chain seq x y z
N MET A 1 -9.64 -47.93 -23.40
CA MET A 1 -8.39 -48.02 -24.16
C MET A 1 -7.67 -46.70 -23.92
N ASP A 2 -6.75 -46.70 -22.97
CA ASP A 2 -5.85 -45.54 -22.77
C ASP A 2 -4.81 -45.59 -23.89
N GLU A 3 -4.97 -44.76 -24.91
CA GLU A 3 -3.90 -44.50 -25.85
C GLU A 3 -2.83 -43.74 -25.07
N SER A 4 -1.83 -44.49 -24.60
CA SER A 4 -0.63 -43.86 -24.06
C SER A 4 0.04 -43.08 -25.19
N LEU A 5 -0.09 -41.77 -25.17
CA LEU A 5 0.65 -40.88 -26.05
C LEU A 5 2.13 -41.27 -26.01
N THR A 6 2.73 -41.51 -27.17
CA THR A 6 4.17 -41.77 -27.24
C THR A 6 4.98 -40.51 -26.91
N SER A 7 6.26 -40.69 -26.58
CA SER A 7 7.15 -39.54 -26.31
C SER A 7 7.25 -38.62 -27.53
N GLU A 8 7.17 -39.14 -28.75
CA GLU A 8 7.19 -38.40 -30.01
C GLU A 8 5.90 -37.61 -30.23
N ASP A 9 4.72 -38.19 -29.90
CA ASP A 9 3.44 -37.49 -29.99
C ASP A 9 3.38 -36.25 -29.01
N MET A 10 4.07 -36.35 -27.87
CA MET A 10 4.14 -35.29 -26.92
C MET A 10 5.09 -34.16 -27.34
N ILE A 11 6.21 -34.48 -27.97
CA ILE A 11 7.13 -33.50 -28.53
C ILE A 11 6.42 -32.71 -29.63
N GLY A 12 5.77 -33.41 -30.57
CA GLY A 12 5.00 -32.75 -31.64
C GLY A 12 3.88 -31.83 -31.13
N ASN A 13 3.22 -32.21 -30.05
CA ASN A 13 2.22 -31.33 -29.43
C ASN A 13 2.82 -30.09 -28.75
N ILE A 14 4.04 -30.20 -28.22
CA ILE A 14 4.76 -29.06 -27.65
C ILE A 14 5.20 -28.10 -28.74
N ASP A 15 5.74 -28.62 -29.84
CA ASP A 15 6.17 -27.82 -31.00
C ASP A 15 4.95 -27.03 -31.56
N GLU A 16 3.81 -27.66 -31.72
CA GLU A 16 2.58 -27.00 -32.17
C GLU A 16 2.13 -25.88 -31.20
N ILE A 17 2.26 -26.10 -29.90
CA ILE A 17 1.93 -25.09 -28.88
C ILE A 17 2.93 -23.93 -28.94
N LEU A 18 4.22 -24.22 -29.08
CA LEU A 18 5.27 -23.21 -29.17
C LEU A 18 5.13 -22.37 -30.44
N GLU A 19 4.91 -23.01 -31.60
CA GLU A 19 4.67 -22.32 -32.88
C GLU A 19 3.43 -21.44 -32.83
N LYS A 20 2.36 -21.92 -32.23
CA LYS A 20 1.11 -21.20 -32.04
C LYS A 20 1.30 -19.98 -31.11
N THR A 21 2.07 -20.16 -30.04
CA THR A 21 2.38 -19.11 -29.09
C THR A 21 3.25 -18.03 -29.73
N GLU A 22 4.29 -18.43 -30.45
CA GLU A 22 5.18 -17.51 -31.18
C GLU A 22 4.39 -16.71 -32.22
N SER A 23 3.58 -17.38 -33.03
CA SER A 23 2.76 -16.72 -34.05
C SER A 23 1.74 -15.75 -33.43
N CYS A 24 1.10 -16.12 -32.34
CA CYS A 24 0.12 -15.29 -31.66
C CYS A 24 0.78 -14.09 -30.98
N VAL A 25 1.83 -14.31 -30.19
CA VAL A 25 2.51 -13.28 -29.41
C VAL A 25 3.25 -12.30 -30.32
N CYS A 26 4.03 -12.79 -31.28
CA CYS A 26 4.80 -11.91 -32.16
C CYS A 26 3.92 -11.13 -33.13
N LYS A 27 2.93 -11.78 -33.72
CA LYS A 27 2.08 -11.17 -34.76
C LYS A 27 1.09 -10.16 -34.18
N GLU A 28 0.44 -10.47 -33.09
CA GLU A 28 -0.53 -9.57 -32.45
C GLU A 28 0.18 -8.42 -31.73
N LEU A 29 1.28 -8.68 -31.02
CA LEU A 29 2.06 -7.63 -30.38
C LEU A 29 2.68 -6.69 -31.42
N GLU A 30 3.29 -7.22 -32.45
CA GLU A 30 3.97 -6.41 -33.46
C GLU A 30 2.97 -5.51 -34.23
N LEU A 31 1.86 -6.05 -34.69
CA LEU A 31 0.85 -5.30 -35.42
C LEU A 31 0.12 -4.28 -34.53
N SER A 32 -0.38 -4.71 -33.38
CA SER A 32 -1.21 -3.86 -32.52
C SER A 32 -0.40 -2.77 -31.81
N LEU A 33 0.87 -3.05 -31.46
CA LEU A 33 1.73 -2.07 -30.79
C LEU A 33 2.31 -1.04 -31.78
N ILE A 34 2.60 -1.44 -33.01
CA ILE A 34 3.06 -0.53 -34.07
C ILE A 34 1.96 0.48 -34.40
N GLU A 35 0.74 0.01 -34.60
CA GLU A 35 -0.40 0.87 -34.98
C GLU A 35 -0.77 1.87 -33.89
N GLN A 36 -0.53 1.57 -32.61
CA GLN A 36 -0.96 2.39 -31.48
C GLN A 36 0.11 3.30 -30.89
N GLY A 37 1.37 3.24 -31.37
CA GLY A 37 2.46 4.10 -30.90
C GLY A 37 2.73 3.98 -29.39
N VAL A 38 2.65 2.77 -28.84
CA VAL A 38 2.85 2.50 -27.41
C VAL A 38 4.31 2.69 -27.05
N VAL A 39 4.59 3.55 -26.07
CA VAL A 39 5.95 3.90 -25.62
C VAL A 39 6.74 2.67 -25.15
N ASP A 40 6.05 1.67 -24.59
CA ASP A 40 6.66 0.47 -24.01
C ASP A 40 6.72 -0.73 -24.98
N LYS A 41 6.50 -0.49 -26.26
CA LYS A 41 6.46 -1.52 -27.30
C LYS A 41 7.72 -2.40 -27.32
N GLU A 42 8.88 -1.76 -27.36
CA GLU A 42 10.18 -2.46 -27.46
C GLU A 42 10.43 -3.37 -26.24
N ILE A 43 9.89 -2.99 -25.09
CA ILE A 43 10.01 -3.75 -23.85
C ILE A 43 9.16 -5.00 -23.87
N ILE A 44 7.88 -4.82 -24.19
CA ILE A 44 6.96 -5.94 -24.24
C ILE A 44 7.45 -6.93 -25.28
N LEU A 45 7.79 -6.46 -26.47
CA LEU A 45 8.35 -7.29 -27.54
C LEU A 45 9.66 -7.96 -27.12
N SER A 46 10.58 -7.22 -26.49
CA SER A 46 11.85 -7.79 -26.01
C SER A 46 11.62 -8.85 -24.94
N THR A 47 10.73 -8.59 -23.96
CA THR A 47 10.43 -9.57 -22.91
C THR A 47 9.79 -10.83 -23.48
N TYR A 48 8.78 -10.69 -24.34
CA TYR A 48 8.16 -11.85 -24.99
C TYR A 48 9.11 -12.58 -25.91
N SER A 49 9.94 -11.88 -26.70
CA SER A 49 10.97 -12.49 -27.54
C SER A 49 11.98 -13.29 -26.71
N GLN A 50 12.39 -12.76 -25.54
CA GLN A 50 13.28 -13.48 -24.62
C GLN A 50 12.61 -14.72 -24.03
N VAL A 51 11.32 -14.61 -23.63
CA VAL A 51 10.55 -15.77 -23.13
C VAL A 51 10.45 -16.83 -24.20
N LEU A 52 10.10 -16.47 -25.45
CA LEU A 52 10.03 -17.41 -26.58
C LEU A 52 11.39 -18.03 -26.89
N GLN A 53 12.47 -17.24 -26.94
CA GLN A 53 13.81 -17.74 -27.15
C GLN A 53 14.25 -18.71 -26.06
N LYS A 54 13.88 -18.42 -24.80
CA LYS A 54 14.13 -19.33 -23.67
C LYS A 54 13.34 -20.63 -23.82
N VAL A 55 12.06 -20.55 -24.20
CA VAL A 55 11.22 -21.74 -24.46
C VAL A 55 11.89 -22.62 -25.53
N HIS A 56 12.33 -22.03 -26.64
CA HIS A 56 13.02 -22.77 -27.68
C HIS A 56 14.36 -23.36 -27.21
N SER A 57 15.14 -22.63 -26.40
CA SER A 57 16.41 -23.15 -25.85
C SER A 57 16.22 -24.33 -24.90
N GLU A 58 15.07 -24.40 -24.23
CA GLU A 58 14.71 -25.48 -23.31
C GLU A 58 13.97 -26.65 -23.96
N GLU A 59 13.71 -26.60 -25.29
CA GLU A 59 13.02 -27.65 -26.02
C GLU A 59 13.67 -29.01 -25.80
N ARG A 60 15.00 -29.09 -25.91
CA ARG A 60 15.76 -30.32 -25.65
C ARG A 60 15.70 -30.77 -24.21
N PHE A 61 15.67 -29.83 -23.27
CA PHE A 61 15.53 -30.09 -21.85
C PHE A 61 14.12 -30.59 -21.55
N ILE A 62 13.11 -29.99 -22.15
CA ILE A 62 11.70 -30.42 -22.05
C ILE A 62 11.55 -31.86 -22.61
N ALA A 63 12.11 -32.15 -23.78
CA ALA A 63 12.09 -33.51 -24.36
C ALA A 63 12.77 -34.51 -23.43
N THR A 64 13.90 -34.14 -22.82
CA THR A 64 14.57 -34.97 -21.82
C THR A 64 13.76 -35.21 -20.58
N LEU A 65 13.08 -34.18 -20.06
CA LEU A 65 12.15 -34.28 -18.93
C LEU A 65 10.97 -35.18 -19.26
N LEU A 66 10.36 -34.99 -20.43
CA LEU A 66 9.24 -35.82 -20.89
C LEU A 66 9.62 -37.28 -21.02
N SER A 67 10.85 -37.57 -21.46
CA SER A 67 11.38 -38.96 -21.55
C SER A 67 11.67 -39.56 -20.16
N LYS A 68 12.01 -38.75 -19.17
CA LYS A 68 12.36 -39.17 -17.80
C LYS A 68 11.17 -39.36 -16.87
N TYR A 69 10.12 -38.58 -17.05
CA TYR A 69 8.99 -38.56 -16.12
C TYR A 69 7.72 -39.02 -16.83
N LYS A 70 7.15 -40.12 -16.35
CA LYS A 70 5.89 -40.68 -16.84
C LYS A 70 4.66 -39.74 -16.71
N ASP A 71 4.82 -38.61 -15.98
CA ASP A 71 3.78 -37.61 -15.74
C ASP A 71 3.79 -36.49 -16.82
N SER A 72 4.14 -36.86 -18.03
CA SER A 72 4.20 -35.95 -19.18
C SER A 72 2.90 -35.23 -19.52
N VAL A 73 1.76 -35.83 -19.20
CA VAL A 73 0.43 -35.22 -19.38
C VAL A 73 0.24 -34.04 -18.43
N GLU A 74 0.68 -34.17 -17.19
CA GLU A 74 0.57 -33.11 -16.20
C GLU A 74 1.44 -31.90 -16.57
N PHE A 75 2.66 -32.16 -17.04
CA PHE A 75 3.56 -31.11 -17.50
C PHE A 75 3.02 -30.37 -18.75
N LYS A 76 2.46 -31.11 -19.72
CA LYS A 76 1.76 -30.54 -20.87
C LYS A 76 0.59 -29.65 -20.41
N ASN A 77 -0.21 -30.12 -19.48
CA ASN A 77 -1.34 -29.36 -18.95
C ASN A 77 -0.86 -28.09 -18.22
N GLN A 78 0.25 -28.16 -17.50
CA GLN A 78 0.86 -26.99 -16.86
C GLN A 78 1.33 -25.96 -17.88
N ILE A 79 1.93 -26.37 -19.00
CA ILE A 79 2.31 -25.46 -20.10
C ILE A 79 1.05 -24.84 -20.71
N ILE A 80 0.04 -25.63 -21.04
CA ILE A 80 -1.23 -25.13 -21.60
C ILE A 80 -1.89 -24.14 -20.62
N ASP A 81 -1.94 -24.46 -19.35
CA ASP A 81 -2.48 -23.57 -18.33
C ASP A 81 -1.68 -22.26 -18.21
N CYS A 82 -0.38 -22.35 -18.34
CA CYS A 82 0.49 -21.20 -18.41
C CYS A 82 0.19 -20.31 -19.62
N LEU A 83 0.05 -20.88 -20.79
CA LEU A 83 -0.27 -20.17 -22.04
C LEU A 83 -1.68 -19.54 -21.98
N ASN A 84 -2.64 -20.25 -21.41
CA ASN A 84 -4.00 -19.75 -21.23
C ASN A 84 -4.08 -18.62 -20.18
N LYS A 85 -3.14 -18.58 -19.25
CA LYS A 85 -3.01 -17.50 -18.25
C LYS A 85 -2.07 -16.38 -18.71
N SER A 86 -1.52 -16.51 -19.91
CA SER A 86 -0.69 -15.47 -20.52
C SER A 86 -1.46 -14.13 -20.55
N PRO A 87 -0.78 -13.00 -20.31
CA PRO A 87 -1.43 -11.71 -20.40
C PRO A 87 -2.12 -11.56 -21.76
N ASN A 88 -3.36 -11.13 -21.73
CA ASN A 88 -4.07 -10.82 -22.97
C ASN A 88 -3.55 -9.47 -23.50
N VAL A 89 -2.78 -9.52 -24.55
CA VAL A 89 -2.15 -8.34 -25.16
C VAL A 89 -3.20 -7.32 -25.61
N ASP A 90 -4.27 -7.78 -26.26
CA ASP A 90 -5.36 -6.90 -26.70
C ASP A 90 -6.02 -6.19 -25.51
N TYR A 91 -6.17 -6.88 -24.39
CA TYR A 91 -6.70 -6.29 -23.18
C TYR A 91 -5.74 -5.24 -22.60
N LEU A 92 -4.44 -5.53 -22.51
CA LEU A 92 -3.43 -4.57 -22.06
C LEU A 92 -3.38 -3.34 -22.98
N LEU A 93 -3.48 -3.54 -24.30
CA LEU A 93 -3.52 -2.44 -25.27
C LEU A 93 -4.82 -1.62 -25.14
N SER A 94 -5.95 -2.27 -24.88
CA SER A 94 -7.21 -1.57 -24.64
C SER A 94 -7.13 -0.71 -23.38
N ILE A 95 -6.54 -1.20 -22.28
CA ILE A 95 -6.29 -0.43 -21.06
C ILE A 95 -5.43 0.80 -21.38
N LYS A 96 -4.32 0.63 -22.09
CA LYS A 96 -3.44 1.75 -22.47
C LYS A 96 -4.15 2.79 -23.35
N LYS A 97 -5.00 2.36 -24.26
CA LYS A 97 -5.82 3.25 -25.09
C LYS A 97 -6.85 4.03 -24.26
N THR A 98 -7.53 3.34 -23.34
CA THR A 98 -8.47 3.95 -22.40
C THR A 98 -7.77 4.96 -21.51
N LEU A 99 -6.62 4.61 -20.92
CA LEU A 99 -5.79 5.52 -20.13
C LEU A 99 -5.41 6.79 -20.89
N LYS A 100 -4.97 6.64 -22.15
CA LYS A 100 -4.64 7.80 -23.00
C LYS A 100 -5.83 8.72 -23.22
N SER A 101 -7.02 8.14 -23.45
CA SER A 101 -8.26 8.89 -23.61
C SER A 101 -8.68 9.61 -22.34
N LEU A 102 -8.68 8.91 -21.21
CA LEU A 102 -9.04 9.47 -19.90
C LEU A 102 -8.10 10.61 -19.48
N LYS A 103 -6.80 10.44 -19.67
CA LYS A 103 -5.81 11.48 -19.41
C LYS A 103 -6.04 12.73 -20.29
N ALA A 104 -6.38 12.56 -21.56
CA ALA A 104 -6.71 13.68 -22.42
C ALA A 104 -7.98 14.42 -21.95
N GLN A 105 -9.03 13.68 -21.57
CA GLN A 105 -10.25 14.27 -21.03
C GLN A 105 -9.98 15.03 -19.71
N LEU A 106 -9.17 14.44 -18.83
CA LEU A 106 -8.80 15.06 -17.56
C LEU A 106 -8.04 16.38 -17.78
N ARG A 107 -7.07 16.43 -18.72
CA ARG A 107 -6.37 17.67 -19.07
C ARG A 107 -7.33 18.74 -19.57
N TRP A 108 -8.27 18.37 -20.46
CA TRP A 108 -9.28 19.29 -20.94
C TRP A 108 -10.11 19.89 -19.83
N LYS A 109 -10.55 19.07 -18.87
CA LYS A 109 -11.34 19.52 -17.72
C LYS A 109 -10.55 20.41 -16.76
N LEU A 110 -9.26 20.14 -16.58
CA LEU A 110 -8.38 21.01 -15.79
C LEU A 110 -8.20 22.40 -16.44
N VAL A 111 -8.03 22.45 -17.77
CA VAL A 111 -7.96 23.72 -18.52
C VAL A 111 -9.30 24.46 -18.46
N GLU A 112 -10.42 23.76 -18.63
CA GLU A 112 -11.77 24.33 -18.51
C GLU A 112 -12.00 24.97 -17.14
N LYS A 113 -11.60 24.26 -16.05
CA LYS A 113 -11.65 24.78 -14.68
C LYS A 113 -10.82 26.05 -14.54
N SER A 114 -9.55 26.03 -14.98
CA SER A 114 -8.65 27.20 -14.89
C SER A 114 -9.20 28.41 -15.63
N ASN A 115 -9.76 28.21 -16.84
CA ASN A 115 -10.36 29.29 -17.62
C ASN A 115 -11.59 29.90 -16.93
N LEU A 116 -12.40 29.09 -16.25
CA LEU A 116 -13.56 29.58 -15.49
C LEU A 116 -13.14 30.34 -14.23
N GLU A 117 -12.11 29.84 -13.51
CA GLU A 117 -11.57 30.52 -12.31
C GLU A 117 -10.93 31.89 -12.65
N GLU A 118 -10.39 32.05 -13.86
CA GLU A 118 -9.80 33.31 -14.35
C GLU A 118 -10.85 34.29 -14.90
N SER A 119 -12.10 33.85 -15.08
CA SER A 119 -13.20 34.69 -15.60
C SER A 119 -13.78 35.55 -14.48
N ASP A 120 -13.96 36.85 -14.73
CA ASP A 120 -14.57 37.80 -13.79
C ASP A 120 -16.06 37.45 -13.45
N ASP A 121 -16.72 36.64 -14.25
CA ASP A 121 -18.14 36.30 -14.17
C ASP A 121 -18.38 34.80 -13.96
N HIS A 122 -17.59 34.18 -13.03
CA HIS A 122 -17.68 32.75 -12.81
C HIS A 122 -18.88 32.36 -11.97
N ASP A 123 -19.61 31.31 -12.40
CA ASP A 123 -20.65 30.66 -11.61
C ASP A 123 -20.02 29.57 -10.72
N GLY A 124 -20.09 29.74 -9.40
CA GLY A 124 -19.56 28.77 -8.45
C GLY A 124 -20.16 27.37 -8.59
N ALA A 125 -21.41 27.26 -9.05
CA ALA A 125 -22.07 25.98 -9.30
C ALA A 125 -21.48 25.24 -10.52
N GLU A 126 -21.02 25.97 -11.53
CA GLU A 126 -20.38 25.40 -12.70
C GLU A 126 -18.98 24.88 -12.36
N ILE A 127 -18.23 25.63 -11.54
CA ILE A 127 -16.92 25.19 -11.03
C ILE A 127 -17.08 23.91 -10.20
N GLU A 128 -18.03 23.86 -9.27
CA GLU A 128 -18.29 22.67 -8.46
C GLU A 128 -18.63 21.44 -9.32
N LYS A 129 -19.41 21.61 -10.38
CA LYS A 129 -19.72 20.53 -11.32
C LYS A 129 -18.48 20.01 -12.03
N ILE A 130 -17.62 20.91 -12.50
CA ILE A 130 -16.36 20.53 -13.17
C ILE A 130 -15.41 19.82 -12.20
N GLU A 131 -15.35 20.25 -10.95
CA GLU A 131 -14.56 19.57 -9.92
C GLU A 131 -15.04 18.13 -9.67
N GLN A 132 -16.35 17.90 -9.67
CA GLN A 132 -16.91 16.56 -9.59
C GLN A 132 -16.54 15.71 -10.81
N GLU A 133 -16.60 16.26 -12.02
CA GLU A 133 -16.18 15.58 -13.25
C GLU A 133 -14.67 15.25 -13.23
N ILE A 134 -13.82 16.17 -12.79
CA ILE A 134 -12.37 15.95 -12.59
C ILE A 134 -12.13 14.82 -11.60
N THR A 135 -12.85 14.80 -10.50
CA THR A 135 -12.73 13.75 -9.47
C THR A 135 -13.10 12.38 -10.05
N GLN A 136 -14.19 12.29 -10.82
CA GLN A 136 -14.59 11.06 -11.48
C GLN A 136 -13.57 10.59 -12.52
N LEU A 137 -13.03 11.51 -13.33
CA LEU A 137 -11.99 11.19 -14.30
C LEU A 137 -10.71 10.69 -13.63
N ARG A 138 -10.28 11.30 -12.51
CA ARG A 138 -9.15 10.81 -11.71
C ARG A 138 -9.40 9.40 -11.19
N HIS A 139 -10.60 9.16 -10.65
CA HIS A 139 -11.00 7.82 -10.22
C HIS A 139 -10.85 6.80 -11.36
N SER A 140 -11.41 7.10 -12.53
CA SER A 140 -11.32 6.22 -13.70
C SER A 140 -9.88 6.00 -14.14
N VAL A 141 -9.02 7.02 -14.12
CA VAL A 141 -7.58 6.88 -14.44
C VAL A 141 -6.90 5.92 -13.46
N PHE A 142 -7.13 6.06 -12.15
CA PHE A 142 -6.52 5.17 -11.17
C PHE A 142 -7.04 3.74 -11.26
N GLN A 143 -8.31 3.56 -11.58
CA GLN A 143 -8.88 2.24 -11.79
C GLN A 143 -8.23 1.53 -12.99
N GLU A 144 -8.03 2.24 -14.10
CA GLU A 144 -7.35 1.66 -15.26
C GLU A 144 -5.85 1.40 -15.01
N ILE A 145 -5.17 2.23 -14.20
CA ILE A 145 -3.80 1.95 -13.76
C ILE A 145 -3.76 0.67 -12.90
N TYR A 146 -4.78 0.44 -12.09
CA TYR A 146 -4.89 -0.78 -11.30
C TYR A 146 -5.08 -2.02 -12.19
N HIS A 147 -5.92 -1.94 -13.22
CA HIS A 147 -6.08 -3.00 -14.21
C HIS A 147 -4.76 -3.28 -14.98
N GLU A 148 -4.04 -2.23 -15.38
CA GLU A 148 -2.71 -2.36 -16.00
C GLU A 148 -1.74 -3.11 -15.07
N ARG A 149 -1.77 -2.81 -13.77
CA ARG A 149 -0.97 -3.52 -12.77
C ARG A 149 -1.32 -4.99 -12.69
N GLU A 150 -2.61 -5.35 -12.66
CA GLU A 150 -3.02 -6.76 -12.62
C GLU A 150 -2.47 -7.56 -13.81
N GLU A 151 -2.47 -6.96 -15.00
CA GLU A 151 -1.91 -7.60 -16.20
C GLU A 151 -0.37 -7.75 -16.10
N TYR A 152 0.34 -6.76 -15.56
CA TYR A 152 1.77 -6.89 -15.31
C TYR A 152 2.10 -7.92 -14.24
N GLU A 153 1.27 -8.08 -13.21
CA GLU A 153 1.43 -9.12 -12.18
C GLU A 153 1.28 -10.52 -12.76
N LYS A 154 0.33 -10.71 -13.69
CA LYS A 154 0.19 -11.97 -14.44
C LYS A 154 1.46 -12.29 -15.24
N LEU A 155 1.99 -11.31 -15.98
CA LEU A 155 3.22 -11.47 -16.75
C LEU A 155 4.43 -11.77 -15.84
N ASN A 156 4.54 -11.04 -14.72
CA ASN A 156 5.60 -11.28 -13.74
C ASN A 156 5.53 -12.69 -13.14
N SER A 157 4.35 -13.14 -12.74
CA SER A 157 4.13 -14.48 -12.18
C SER A 157 4.50 -15.58 -13.17
N LEU A 158 4.16 -15.40 -14.46
CA LEU A 158 4.54 -16.28 -15.54
C LEU A 158 6.06 -16.38 -15.69
N THR A 159 6.73 -15.23 -15.76
CA THR A 159 8.18 -15.15 -15.94
C THR A 159 8.90 -15.78 -14.76
N GLN A 160 8.49 -15.46 -13.52
CA GLN A 160 9.12 -16.04 -12.33
C GLN A 160 8.91 -17.54 -12.20
N LYS A 161 7.72 -18.03 -12.59
CA LYS A 161 7.39 -19.46 -12.50
C LYS A 161 8.18 -20.30 -13.49
N TRP A 162 8.28 -19.85 -14.73
CA TRP A 162 8.80 -20.67 -15.84
C TRP A 162 10.25 -20.36 -16.21
N PHE A 163 10.70 -19.13 -15.94
CA PHE A 163 12.02 -18.64 -16.34
C PHE A 163 12.67 -17.82 -15.24
N PRO A 164 12.85 -18.38 -14.01
CA PRO A 164 13.38 -17.63 -12.87
C PRO A 164 14.79 -17.07 -13.10
N GLU A 165 15.55 -17.72 -14.00
CA GLU A 165 16.90 -17.30 -14.38
C GLU A 165 16.93 -16.30 -15.54
N LEU A 166 15.79 -15.95 -16.15
CA LEU A 166 15.76 -15.00 -17.25
C LEU A 166 16.23 -13.64 -16.74
N PRO A 167 17.38 -13.12 -17.18
CA PRO A 167 17.77 -11.78 -16.83
C PRO A 167 16.83 -10.82 -17.55
N LEU A 168 16.02 -10.10 -16.78
CA LEU A 168 15.21 -9.00 -17.32
C LEU A 168 16.17 -7.85 -17.62
N LEU A 169 16.53 -7.72 -18.89
CA LEU A 169 17.79 -7.15 -19.31
C LEU A 169 17.83 -5.64 -19.42
N TYR A 170 16.76 -4.90 -19.19
CA TYR A 170 16.80 -3.47 -19.46
C TYR A 170 16.30 -2.64 -18.28
N PRO A 171 17.23 -2.01 -17.52
CA PRO A 171 16.87 -1.19 -16.36
C PRO A 171 16.09 0.09 -16.72
N GLU A 172 16.11 0.51 -17.98
CA GLU A 172 15.42 1.72 -18.43
C GLU A 172 13.92 1.55 -18.60
N ILE A 173 13.43 0.35 -18.35
CA ILE A 173 12.15 -0.08 -18.86
C ILE A 173 11.17 -0.31 -17.73
N GLY A 174 9.96 0.21 -17.89
CA GLY A 174 8.90 0.18 -16.89
C GLY A 174 8.65 -1.20 -16.26
N LEU A 175 8.65 -2.26 -17.07
CA LEU A 175 8.41 -3.63 -16.60
C LEU A 175 9.49 -4.11 -15.63
N LEU A 176 10.78 -3.91 -15.93
CA LEU A 176 11.86 -4.33 -15.04
C LEU A 176 11.85 -3.54 -13.73
N LYS A 177 11.68 -2.22 -13.81
CA LYS A 177 11.52 -1.37 -12.61
C LYS A 177 10.29 -1.80 -11.81
N TYR A 178 9.20 -2.11 -12.47
CA TYR A 178 7.98 -2.63 -11.86
C TYR A 178 8.24 -3.95 -11.12
N MET A 179 8.89 -4.92 -11.77
CA MET A 179 9.20 -6.22 -11.17
C MET A 179 10.17 -6.09 -10.00
N ASN A 180 11.24 -5.29 -10.16
CA ASN A 180 12.21 -5.05 -9.10
C ASN A 180 11.61 -4.33 -7.89
N SER A 181 10.57 -3.54 -8.09
CA SER A 181 9.81 -2.89 -7.01
C SER A 181 8.74 -3.78 -6.39
N GLY A 182 8.59 -5.03 -6.84
CA GLY A 182 7.52 -5.93 -6.40
C GLY A 182 6.13 -5.46 -6.83
N GLY A 183 6.02 -4.83 -8.01
CA GLY A 183 4.77 -4.33 -8.55
C GLY A 183 4.30 -2.97 -7.98
N LEU A 184 5.14 -2.30 -7.18
CA LEU A 184 4.80 -1.00 -6.59
C LEU A 184 4.93 0.15 -7.58
N LEU A 185 6.01 0.16 -8.39
CA LEU A 185 6.35 1.28 -9.27
C LEU A 185 5.48 1.32 -10.52
N THR A 186 4.94 2.48 -10.83
CA THR A 186 4.31 2.77 -12.13
C THR A 186 4.77 4.12 -12.67
N MET A 187 4.84 4.24 -13.99
CA MET A 187 5.22 5.46 -14.70
C MET A 187 4.05 5.99 -15.57
N SER A 188 2.84 5.53 -15.30
CA SER A 188 1.68 5.79 -16.15
C SER A 188 1.04 7.17 -15.95
N LEU A 189 1.58 7.98 -15.05
CA LEU A 189 0.93 9.25 -14.66
C LEU A 189 1.92 10.44 -14.77
N GLU A 190 1.43 11.55 -15.27
CA GLU A 190 2.14 12.83 -15.34
C GLU A 190 1.71 13.74 -14.16
N ARG A 191 2.63 14.63 -13.76
CA ARG A 191 2.44 15.53 -12.61
C ARG A 191 1.26 16.46 -12.79
N ASP A 192 1.09 17.05 -13.96
CA ASP A 192 0.01 18.00 -14.28
C ASP A 192 -1.39 17.42 -14.04
N LEU A 193 -1.55 16.09 -14.12
CA LEU A 193 -2.80 15.42 -13.83
C LEU A 193 -3.05 15.24 -12.32
N LEU A 194 -2.00 15.40 -11.51
CA LEU A 194 -2.00 15.19 -10.06
C LEU A 194 -1.96 16.51 -9.28
N ASP A 195 -1.53 17.61 -9.92
CA ASP A 195 -1.43 18.91 -9.24
C ASP A 195 -2.82 19.37 -8.79
N THR A 196 -2.97 19.40 -7.48
CA THR A 196 -4.10 20.00 -6.78
C THR A 196 -3.54 20.80 -5.60
N GLU A 197 -4.34 21.67 -5.03
CA GLU A 197 -3.94 22.32 -3.79
C GLU A 197 -3.74 21.29 -2.67
N PRO A 198 -2.64 21.42 -1.88
CA PRO A 198 -2.42 20.54 -0.74
C PRO A 198 -3.56 20.67 0.27
N MET A 199 -4.01 19.54 0.81
CA MET A 199 -4.97 19.56 1.92
C MET A 199 -4.34 20.23 3.14
N LYS A 200 -4.92 21.32 3.62
CA LYS A 200 -4.43 22.13 4.75
C LYS A 200 -4.31 21.34 6.05
N GLU A 201 -5.10 20.28 6.20
CA GLU A 201 -5.16 19.42 7.39
C GLU A 201 -4.01 18.39 7.46
N LEU A 202 -3.32 18.16 6.36
CA LEU A 202 -2.27 17.17 6.24
C LEU A 202 -0.94 17.90 6.01
N SER A 203 -0.07 17.93 7.01
CA SER A 203 1.14 18.75 7.03
C SER A 203 2.15 18.50 5.91
N SER A 204 2.84 19.53 5.50
CA SER A 204 4.20 19.70 4.92
C SER A 204 4.64 18.92 3.67
N LYS A 205 4.04 17.80 3.30
CA LYS A 205 4.38 17.04 2.08
C LYS A 205 3.15 17.09 1.18
N ARG A 206 3.02 17.97 0.27
CA ARG A 206 1.90 18.13 -0.68
C ARG A 206 1.00 16.87 -0.82
N PRO A 207 0.21 16.48 0.18
CA PRO A 207 -0.67 15.33 0.08
C PRO A 207 -1.86 15.71 -0.79
N LEU A 208 -2.18 14.84 -1.72
CA LEU A 208 -3.33 14.98 -2.60
C LEU A 208 -4.33 13.88 -2.27
N LEU A 209 -5.53 14.25 -1.85
CA LEU A 209 -6.60 13.27 -1.74
C LEU A 209 -7.09 12.93 -3.14
N CYS A 210 -7.00 11.68 -3.50
CA CYS A 210 -7.62 11.15 -4.71
C CYS A 210 -8.97 10.54 -4.38
N SER A 211 -9.81 10.36 -5.41
CA SER A 211 -11.02 9.57 -5.30
C SER A 211 -10.69 8.11 -4.94
N GLU A 212 -11.66 7.27 -4.90
CA GLU A 212 -11.52 5.88 -4.48
C GLU A 212 -10.75 5.02 -5.49
N VAL A 213 -10.00 4.04 -4.98
CA VAL A 213 -9.48 2.92 -5.76
C VAL A 213 -10.10 1.65 -5.18
N ASN A 214 -10.83 0.91 -5.97
CA ASN A 214 -11.61 -0.27 -5.55
C ASN A 214 -12.51 0.01 -4.33
N GLY A 215 -13.20 1.14 -4.30
CA GLY A 215 -14.06 1.54 -3.19
C GLY A 215 -13.31 2.00 -1.94
N GLN A 216 -12.00 2.14 -1.99
CA GLN A 216 -11.20 2.62 -0.88
C GLN A 216 -10.65 4.03 -1.15
N PRO A 217 -10.88 5.01 -0.28
CA PRO A 217 -10.28 6.32 -0.39
C PRO A 217 -8.75 6.23 -0.28
N VAL A 218 -8.05 7.00 -1.12
CA VAL A 218 -6.59 6.98 -1.21
C VAL A 218 -6.00 8.39 -1.08
N LEU A 219 -4.78 8.45 -0.59
CA LEU A 219 -4.00 9.64 -0.41
C LEU A 219 -2.70 9.54 -1.21
N LEU A 220 -2.40 10.57 -2.00
CA LEU A 220 -1.10 10.73 -2.63
C LEU A 220 -0.20 11.63 -1.77
N LYS A 221 1.04 11.20 -1.59
CA LYS A 221 2.10 11.96 -0.92
C LYS A 221 3.18 12.31 -1.93
N GLY A 222 3.42 13.59 -2.18
CA GLY A 222 4.46 14.06 -3.07
C GLY A 222 5.82 14.17 -2.38
N TYR A 223 6.87 13.67 -3.02
CA TYR A 223 8.26 13.77 -2.58
C TYR A 223 9.10 14.40 -3.68
N SER A 224 9.88 15.42 -3.34
CA SER A 224 10.93 15.91 -4.24
C SER A 224 12.04 14.87 -4.30
N VAL A 225 12.39 14.46 -5.50
CA VAL A 225 13.46 13.50 -5.76
C VAL A 225 14.43 14.12 -6.78
N ASP A 226 15.69 13.82 -6.65
CA ASP A 226 16.73 14.10 -7.64
C ASP A 226 17.29 12.78 -8.18
N VAL A 227 18.22 12.87 -9.10
CA VAL A 227 18.83 11.69 -9.73
C VAL A 227 19.44 10.73 -8.69
N ASP A 228 20.01 11.29 -7.60
CA ASP A 228 20.67 10.51 -6.56
C ASP A 228 19.67 9.91 -5.54
N THR A 229 18.56 10.59 -5.29
CA THR A 229 17.55 10.17 -4.31
C THR A 229 16.47 9.30 -4.90
N GLU A 230 16.16 9.41 -6.19
CA GLU A 230 15.13 8.61 -6.86
C GLU A 230 15.34 7.10 -6.65
N GLY A 231 16.52 6.61 -6.96
CA GLY A 231 16.85 5.18 -6.79
C GLY A 231 16.69 4.71 -5.35
N ARG A 232 17.09 5.54 -4.37
CA ARG A 232 16.94 5.24 -2.95
C ARG A 232 15.48 5.22 -2.49
N VAL A 233 14.66 6.14 -2.98
CA VAL A 233 13.21 6.17 -2.70
C VAL A 233 12.53 4.92 -3.24
N ILE A 234 12.82 4.55 -4.49
CA ILE A 234 12.27 3.34 -5.10
C ILE A 234 12.68 2.11 -4.29
N GLN A 235 13.96 1.96 -3.97
CA GLN A 235 14.47 0.81 -3.22
C GLN A 235 13.84 0.69 -1.84
N ARG A 236 13.75 1.79 -1.08
CA ARG A 236 13.16 1.79 0.27
C ARG A 236 11.67 1.50 0.24
N ALA A 237 10.94 2.15 -0.67
CA ALA A 237 9.51 1.91 -0.84
C ALA A 237 9.24 0.46 -1.30
N ALA A 238 10.04 -0.08 -2.22
CA ALA A 238 9.92 -1.46 -2.67
C ALA A 238 10.23 -2.47 -1.55
N SER A 239 11.24 -2.20 -0.71
CA SER A 239 11.54 -3.07 0.45
C SER A 239 10.39 -3.06 1.46
N TYR A 240 9.84 -1.89 1.76
CA TYR A 240 8.66 -1.76 2.63
C TYR A 240 7.44 -2.47 2.04
N HIS A 241 7.16 -2.27 0.76
CA HIS A 241 6.04 -2.91 0.05
C HIS A 241 6.16 -4.43 0.07
N ARG A 242 7.36 -4.97 -0.18
CA ARG A 242 7.64 -6.40 -0.12
C ARG A 242 7.42 -6.97 1.28
N ALA A 243 7.96 -6.31 2.32
CA ALA A 243 7.75 -6.71 3.72
C ALA A 243 6.25 -6.75 4.06
N CYS A 244 5.46 -5.80 3.55
CA CYS A 244 4.01 -5.76 3.72
C CYS A 244 3.31 -6.97 3.07
N GLY A 245 3.75 -7.38 1.87
CA GLY A 245 3.18 -8.50 1.10
C GLY A 245 3.57 -9.89 1.62
N GLU A 246 4.75 -10.03 2.22
CA GLU A 246 5.27 -11.30 2.74
C GLU A 246 4.67 -11.71 4.10
N ALA A 247 4.02 -10.78 4.82
CA ALA A 247 3.45 -11.04 6.12
C ALA A 247 2.18 -11.91 6.05
N LYS A 248 2.25 -13.13 6.63
CA LYS A 248 1.19 -14.16 6.53
C LYS A 248 -0.10 -13.84 7.31
N GLU A 249 0.00 -13.13 8.42
CA GLU A 249 -1.11 -12.83 9.33
C GLU A 249 -1.56 -11.37 9.30
N GLY A 250 -1.28 -10.69 8.19
CA GLY A 250 -1.43 -9.25 8.09
C GLY A 250 -0.17 -8.52 8.60
N SER A 251 0.27 -7.54 7.83
CA SER A 251 1.56 -6.89 8.07
C SER A 251 1.59 -5.95 9.29
N GLY A 252 0.45 -5.48 9.76
CA GLY A 252 0.38 -4.39 10.73
C GLY A 252 0.90 -3.04 10.18
N LEU A 253 1.09 -2.93 8.88
CA LEU A 253 1.63 -1.76 8.19
C LEU A 253 0.59 -1.11 7.28
N LEU A 254 0.73 0.19 7.06
CA LEU A 254 0.00 0.90 6.02
C LEU A 254 0.48 0.40 4.65
N PRO A 255 -0.39 -0.23 3.84
CA PRO A 255 0.04 -0.75 2.54
C PRO A 255 0.37 0.38 1.57
N LEU A 256 1.39 0.19 0.75
CA LEU A 256 1.69 1.04 -0.38
C LEU A 256 0.95 0.51 -1.61
N ILE A 257 0.17 1.36 -2.27
CA ILE A 257 -0.62 0.96 -3.44
C ILE A 257 0.20 1.16 -4.70
N PHE A 258 0.68 2.40 -4.93
CA PHE A 258 1.51 2.77 -6.06
C PHE A 258 2.58 3.76 -5.68
N LEU A 259 3.69 3.72 -6.42
CA LEU A 259 4.70 4.77 -6.48
C LEU A 259 4.78 5.28 -7.93
N PHE A 260 4.38 6.53 -8.15
CA PHE A 260 4.45 7.18 -9.45
C PHE A 260 5.72 8.01 -9.55
N LEU A 261 6.49 7.81 -10.61
CA LEU A 261 7.60 8.70 -10.99
C LEU A 261 7.14 9.58 -12.13
N CYS A 262 7.32 10.89 -11.98
CA CYS A 262 7.05 11.84 -13.04
C CYS A 262 8.24 11.93 -14.00
N LYS A 263 7.99 11.81 -15.31
CA LYS A 263 9.06 11.84 -16.32
C LYS A 263 9.70 13.22 -16.49
N SER A 264 8.90 14.28 -16.33
CA SER A 264 9.27 15.66 -16.60
C SER A 264 9.71 16.44 -15.36
N ASP A 265 9.43 15.93 -14.18
CA ASP A 265 9.65 16.63 -12.92
C ASP A 265 10.32 15.74 -11.89
N PRO A 266 11.22 16.30 -11.07
CA PRO A 266 11.90 15.54 -10.01
C PRO A 266 10.95 15.29 -8.82
N VAL A 267 9.82 14.64 -9.05
CA VAL A 267 8.81 14.33 -8.04
C VAL A 267 8.37 12.87 -8.15
N ALA A 268 8.29 12.22 -7.01
CA ALA A 268 7.65 10.93 -6.84
C ALA A 268 6.36 11.08 -6.02
N TYR A 269 5.29 10.42 -6.42
CA TYR A 269 4.04 10.39 -5.67
C TYR A 269 3.79 8.98 -5.15
N LEU A 270 3.63 8.87 -3.83
CA LEU A 270 3.27 7.63 -3.17
C LEU A 270 1.76 7.61 -2.88
N MET A 271 1.06 6.60 -3.38
CA MET A 271 -0.35 6.37 -3.10
C MET A 271 -0.50 5.37 -1.95
N VAL A 272 -1.25 5.76 -0.93
CA VAL A 272 -1.58 4.95 0.24
C VAL A 272 -3.07 5.01 0.53
N PRO A 273 -3.66 4.02 1.23
CA PRO A 273 -5.03 4.15 1.74
C PRO A 273 -5.16 5.36 2.64
N TYR A 274 -6.29 6.03 2.55
CA TYR A 274 -6.62 7.15 3.42
C TYR A 274 -7.62 6.71 4.50
N TYR A 275 -7.20 6.90 5.73
CA TYR A 275 -8.03 6.62 6.91
C TYR A 275 -8.31 7.94 7.66
N PRO A 276 -9.42 8.64 7.31
CA PRO A 276 -9.73 9.92 7.92
C PRO A 276 -9.93 9.77 9.43
N LYS A 277 -9.33 10.68 10.20
CA LYS A 277 -9.45 10.75 11.67
C LYS A 277 -9.03 9.47 12.44
N ALA A 278 -8.37 8.52 11.80
CA ALA A 278 -7.98 7.25 12.42
C ALA A 278 -6.59 7.27 13.08
N ASN A 279 -5.79 8.34 12.95
CA ASN A 279 -4.51 8.40 13.65
C ASN A 279 -4.71 8.55 15.17
N LEU A 280 -3.76 8.02 15.96
CA LEU A 280 -3.89 8.01 17.42
C LEU A 280 -4.09 9.40 18.03
N SER A 281 -3.45 10.44 17.48
CA SER A 281 -3.61 11.81 17.97
C SER A 281 -5.06 12.27 17.86
N THR A 282 -5.70 12.04 16.71
CA THR A 282 -7.09 12.44 16.47
C THR A 282 -8.07 11.58 17.28
N VAL A 283 -7.83 10.27 17.37
CA VAL A 283 -8.66 9.35 18.13
C VAL A 283 -8.64 9.74 19.61
N GLN A 284 -7.46 9.97 20.18
CA GLN A 284 -7.35 10.37 21.59
C GLN A 284 -7.91 11.76 21.89
N ALA A 285 -7.86 12.68 20.94
CA ALA A 285 -8.44 14.01 21.10
C ALA A 285 -9.99 13.99 21.03
N SER A 286 -10.58 13.07 20.30
CA SER A 286 -12.03 12.96 20.12
C SER A 286 -12.69 12.10 21.22
N VAL A 287 -12.44 10.80 21.18
CA VAL A 287 -12.89 9.83 22.18
C VAL A 287 -11.70 8.94 22.50
N PRO A 288 -11.05 9.11 23.65
CA PRO A 288 -9.89 8.31 24.02
C PRO A 288 -10.17 6.81 23.98
N LEU A 289 -9.15 6.02 23.60
CA LEU A 289 -9.23 4.56 23.64
C LEU A 289 -9.35 4.08 25.08
N THR A 290 -10.17 3.08 25.30
CA THR A 290 -10.16 2.33 26.56
C THR A 290 -8.85 1.54 26.69
N SER A 291 -8.52 1.07 27.89
CA SER A 291 -7.31 0.25 28.11
C SER A 291 -7.31 -1.01 27.25
N GLU A 292 -8.45 -1.66 27.05
CA GLU A 292 -8.59 -2.83 26.19
C GLU A 292 -8.37 -2.51 24.71
N GLU A 293 -9.00 -1.44 24.22
CA GLU A 293 -8.82 -0.96 22.84
C GLU A 293 -7.37 -0.53 22.58
N ALA A 294 -6.75 0.17 23.55
CA ALA A 294 -5.35 0.57 23.46
C ALA A 294 -4.41 -0.65 23.31
N LEU A 295 -4.66 -1.72 24.07
CA LEU A 295 -3.88 -2.96 23.95
C LEU A 295 -4.11 -3.65 22.60
N LYS A 296 -5.35 -3.73 22.10
CA LYS A 296 -5.64 -4.29 20.78
C LYS A 296 -4.92 -3.51 19.67
N VAL A 297 -5.01 -2.19 19.71
CA VAL A 297 -4.35 -1.30 18.76
C VAL A 297 -2.83 -1.46 18.84
N MET A 298 -2.26 -1.42 20.06
CA MET A 298 -0.80 -1.52 20.24
C MET A 298 -0.27 -2.91 19.87
N LYS A 299 -1.06 -3.98 20.01
CA LYS A 299 -0.70 -5.30 19.48
C LYS A 299 -0.52 -5.26 17.96
N GLY A 300 -1.42 -4.60 17.22
CA GLY A 300 -1.29 -4.40 15.77
C GLY A 300 -0.06 -3.57 15.39
N VAL A 301 0.27 -2.55 16.20
CA VAL A 301 1.49 -1.74 16.03
C VAL A 301 2.76 -2.59 16.26
N ALA A 302 2.77 -3.45 17.27
CA ALA A 302 3.86 -4.39 17.49
C ALA A 302 4.03 -5.36 16.32
N GLN A 303 2.92 -5.83 15.71
CA GLN A 303 2.94 -6.63 14.49
C GLN A 303 3.59 -5.87 13.34
N GLY A 304 3.25 -4.58 13.15
CA GLY A 304 3.88 -3.72 12.14
C GLY A 304 5.38 -3.57 12.34
N LEU A 305 5.82 -3.33 13.56
CA LEU A 305 7.25 -3.26 13.89
C LEU A 305 7.94 -4.61 13.69
N HIS A 306 7.31 -5.72 14.05
CA HIS A 306 7.85 -7.05 13.79
C HIS A 306 8.06 -7.29 12.29
N THR A 307 7.08 -6.92 11.46
CA THR A 307 7.17 -7.03 10.00
C THR A 307 8.34 -6.21 9.45
N LEU A 308 8.51 -4.95 9.87
CA LEU A 308 9.61 -4.10 9.44
C LEU A 308 10.98 -4.65 9.89
N HIS A 309 11.11 -4.98 11.17
CA HIS A 309 12.37 -5.44 11.73
C HIS A 309 12.81 -6.79 11.15
N SER A 310 11.88 -7.70 10.85
CA SER A 310 12.16 -8.96 10.16
C SER A 310 12.71 -8.75 8.73
N ALA A 311 12.33 -7.65 8.09
CA ALA A 311 12.87 -7.22 6.81
C ALA A 311 14.11 -6.31 6.92
N ASN A 312 14.70 -6.17 8.11
CA ASN A 312 15.81 -5.26 8.42
C ASN A 312 15.49 -3.78 8.12
N ILE A 313 14.24 -3.37 8.30
CA ILE A 313 13.81 -1.99 8.11
C ILE A 313 13.56 -1.35 9.47
N ILE A 314 14.26 -0.25 9.75
CA ILE A 314 14.03 0.58 10.94
C ILE A 314 13.06 1.70 10.55
N HIS A 315 11.97 1.85 11.29
CA HIS A 315 10.99 2.90 11.05
C HIS A 315 11.59 4.29 11.32
N GLY A 316 12.19 4.46 12.48
CA GLY A 316 12.95 5.65 12.88
C GLY A 316 12.13 6.92 13.11
N SER A 317 10.80 6.86 13.03
CA SER A 317 9.91 8.02 13.26
C SER A 317 8.52 7.61 13.73
N LEU A 318 8.45 6.61 14.61
CA LEU A 318 7.18 6.15 15.16
C LEU A 318 6.60 7.22 16.11
N HIS A 319 5.39 7.69 15.84
CA HIS A 319 4.68 8.69 16.66
C HIS A 319 3.16 8.62 16.46
N GLN A 320 2.40 9.31 17.30
CA GLN A 320 0.94 9.24 17.34
C GLN A 320 0.21 9.64 16.04
N ASN A 321 0.86 10.39 15.15
CA ASN A 321 0.24 10.83 13.89
C ASN A 321 0.44 9.83 12.74
N ASN A 322 1.36 8.88 12.88
CA ASN A 322 1.60 7.83 11.89
C ASN A 322 1.28 6.42 12.40
N VAL A 323 0.57 6.32 13.50
CA VAL A 323 -0.09 5.11 13.97
C VAL A 323 -1.58 5.29 13.85
N PHE A 324 -2.26 4.32 13.24
CA PHE A 324 -3.70 4.38 12.98
C PHE A 324 -4.43 3.30 13.79
N ALA A 325 -5.53 3.70 14.44
CA ALA A 325 -6.43 2.81 15.16
C ALA A 325 -7.70 2.57 14.34
N LEU A 326 -7.67 1.53 13.49
CA LEU A 326 -8.80 1.19 12.64
C LEU A 326 -9.90 0.52 13.46
N ASN A 327 -11.12 1.07 13.40
CA ASN A 327 -12.29 0.59 14.14
C ASN A 327 -12.01 0.41 15.65
N ARG A 328 -11.02 1.16 16.21
CA ARG A 328 -10.60 1.10 17.62
C ARG A 328 -10.08 -0.29 18.08
N GLU A 329 -9.90 -1.22 17.16
CA GLU A 329 -9.47 -2.60 17.47
C GLU A 329 -8.19 -3.02 16.75
N LYS A 330 -7.90 -2.43 15.60
CA LYS A 330 -6.75 -2.81 14.78
C LYS A 330 -5.77 -1.64 14.66
N GLY A 331 -4.57 -1.82 15.20
CA GLY A 331 -3.47 -0.88 15.01
C GLY A 331 -2.70 -1.17 13.72
N ILE A 332 -2.32 -0.13 13.01
CA ILE A 332 -1.36 -0.20 11.92
C ILE A 332 -0.33 0.92 12.01
N VAL A 333 0.91 0.60 11.66
CA VAL A 333 1.99 1.56 11.55
C VAL A 333 1.94 2.21 10.18
N GLY A 334 2.02 3.54 10.14
CA GLY A 334 2.08 4.31 8.90
C GLY A 334 3.41 4.14 8.15
N ASP A 335 3.44 4.70 6.96
CA ASP A 335 4.68 4.82 6.21
C ASP A 335 5.56 5.93 6.79
N PHE A 336 6.83 5.89 6.44
CA PHE A 336 7.80 6.91 6.78
C PHE A 336 8.26 7.70 5.53
N ASP A 337 9.08 8.72 5.73
CA ASP A 337 9.66 9.51 4.64
C ASP A 337 10.76 8.74 3.91
N PHE A 338 10.44 8.17 2.76
CA PHE A 338 11.38 7.38 1.96
C PHE A 338 12.55 8.20 1.38
N THR A 339 12.46 9.54 1.34
CA THR A 339 13.56 10.40 0.93
C THR A 339 14.66 10.47 1.99
N LYS A 340 14.31 10.28 3.26
CA LYS A 340 15.20 10.39 4.40
C LYS A 340 15.85 9.06 4.75
N SER A 341 17.12 9.10 5.14
CA SER A 341 17.77 7.96 5.78
C SER A 341 17.18 7.70 7.17
N GLU A 342 17.45 6.52 7.72
CA GLU A 342 17.02 6.14 9.06
C GLU A 342 17.50 7.16 10.11
N SER A 343 18.77 7.56 10.04
CA SER A 343 19.32 8.57 10.93
C SER A 343 18.66 9.93 10.80
N GLN A 344 18.33 10.35 9.57
CA GLN A 344 17.59 11.59 9.34
C GLN A 344 16.16 11.54 9.88
N ARG A 345 15.49 10.39 9.80
CA ARG A 345 14.16 10.21 10.39
C ARG A 345 14.22 10.24 11.91
N ALA A 346 15.17 9.51 12.48
CA ALA A 346 15.35 9.38 13.92
C ALA A 346 15.90 10.67 14.60
N SER A 347 16.43 11.62 13.84
CA SER A 347 16.91 12.90 14.38
C SER A 347 15.78 13.88 14.78
N VAL A 348 14.54 13.60 14.36
CA VAL A 348 13.40 14.47 14.67
C VAL A 348 12.84 14.09 16.04
N ASN A 349 12.96 15.00 17.01
CA ASN A 349 12.37 14.78 18.33
C ASN A 349 10.85 14.96 18.27
N MET A 350 10.13 13.85 18.34
CA MET A 350 8.69 13.83 18.44
C MET A 350 8.26 13.65 19.88
N MET A 351 7.20 14.34 20.27
CA MET A 351 6.66 14.32 21.63
C MET A 351 5.23 13.78 21.64
N VAL A 352 4.87 13.05 22.68
CA VAL A 352 3.50 12.61 22.93
C VAL A 352 3.16 12.81 24.42
N GLY A 353 2.14 13.59 24.73
CA GLY A 353 1.74 13.86 26.13
C GLY A 353 2.88 14.36 27.03
N GLY A 354 3.87 15.08 26.49
CA GLY A 354 5.06 15.51 27.23
C GLY A 354 6.21 14.51 27.24
N LEU A 355 6.03 13.27 26.71
CA LEU A 355 7.09 12.27 26.58
C LEU A 355 7.87 12.43 25.29
N SER A 356 9.20 12.40 25.37
CA SER A 356 10.07 12.30 24.19
C SER A 356 10.03 10.87 23.64
N LEU A 357 9.71 10.73 22.36
CA LEU A 357 9.78 9.45 21.64
C LEU A 357 11.19 9.11 21.18
N LEU A 358 12.13 10.03 21.35
CA LEU A 358 13.54 9.84 21.04
C LEU A 358 14.21 9.05 22.16
N SER A 359 14.73 7.88 21.85
CA SER A 359 15.40 7.01 22.83
C SER A 359 16.71 7.67 23.33
N PRO A 360 17.15 7.38 24.55
CA PRO A 360 18.39 7.95 25.11
C PRO A 360 19.63 7.68 24.27
N GLU A 361 19.74 6.50 23.65
CA GLU A 361 20.85 6.18 22.75
C GLU A 361 20.87 7.07 21.49
N LEU A 362 19.71 7.42 20.97
CA LEU A 362 19.60 8.39 19.87
C LEU A 362 19.98 9.81 20.31
N LYS A 363 19.61 10.20 21.55
CA LYS A 363 20.04 11.48 22.14
C LYS A 363 21.56 11.58 22.28
N THR A 364 22.26 10.45 22.48
CA THR A 364 23.71 10.38 22.52
C THR A 364 24.37 10.22 21.15
N GLY A 365 23.60 10.28 20.05
CA GLY A 365 24.12 10.22 18.69
C GLY A 365 24.40 8.82 18.16
N LYS A 366 23.93 7.77 18.84
CA LYS A 366 24.01 6.40 18.30
C LYS A 366 23.08 6.23 17.11
N PRO A 367 23.38 5.35 16.17
CA PRO A 367 22.52 5.07 15.03
C PRO A 367 21.16 4.49 15.47
N PRO A 368 20.09 4.74 14.71
CA PRO A 368 18.78 4.15 14.96
C PRO A 368 18.83 2.62 14.83
N SER A 369 18.00 1.97 15.62
CA SER A 369 17.93 0.51 15.72
C SER A 369 16.49 0.05 15.98
N ALA A 370 16.23 -1.24 15.89
CA ALA A 370 14.95 -1.82 16.30
C ALA A 370 14.58 -1.45 17.74
N SER A 371 15.57 -1.37 18.64
CA SER A 371 15.37 -0.95 20.03
C SER A 371 14.87 0.50 20.14
N SER A 372 15.31 1.39 19.27
CA SER A 372 14.83 2.79 19.27
C SER A 372 13.37 2.90 18.84
N ASP A 373 12.91 2.08 17.90
CA ASP A 373 11.50 2.00 17.52
C ASP A 373 10.66 1.42 18.67
N LEU A 374 11.18 0.40 19.37
CA LEU A 374 10.52 -0.22 20.51
C LEU A 374 10.45 0.71 21.74
N TYR A 375 11.43 1.58 21.93
CA TYR A 375 11.36 2.63 22.94
C TYR A 375 10.20 3.61 22.64
N ALA A 376 10.10 4.09 21.39
CA ALA A 376 9.01 4.96 20.97
C ALA A 376 7.65 4.26 21.10
N TYR A 377 7.58 2.98 20.78
CA TYR A 377 6.41 2.12 21.00
C TYR A 377 6.02 2.06 22.50
N GLY A 378 7.00 1.84 23.38
CA GLY A 378 6.79 1.83 24.83
C GLY A 378 6.25 3.15 25.36
N CYS A 379 6.79 4.29 24.89
CA CYS A 379 6.27 5.62 25.24
C CYS A 379 4.84 5.85 24.72
N LEU A 380 4.49 5.38 23.52
CA LEU A 380 3.12 5.45 23.00
C LEU A 380 2.16 4.58 23.83
N LEU A 381 2.56 3.37 24.19
CA LEU A 381 1.76 2.48 25.03
C LEU A 381 1.55 3.10 26.44
N LEU A 382 2.60 3.65 27.04
CA LEU A 382 2.50 4.35 28.32
C LEU A 382 1.51 5.54 28.22
N TRP A 383 1.65 6.37 27.19
CA TRP A 383 0.74 7.50 26.98
C TRP A 383 -0.72 7.07 26.80
N LEU A 384 -0.98 5.98 26.11
CA LEU A 384 -2.34 5.44 25.95
C LEU A 384 -2.89 4.84 27.25
N SER A 385 -2.02 4.26 28.08
CA SER A 385 -2.40 3.62 29.34
C SER A 385 -2.67 4.63 30.47
N VAL A 386 -2.09 5.84 30.37
CA VAL A 386 -2.14 6.86 31.41
C VAL A 386 -2.82 8.11 30.86
N GLN A 387 -4.14 8.11 30.88
CA GLN A 387 -4.92 9.24 30.35
C GLN A 387 -4.83 10.46 31.30
N ASN A 388 -4.52 11.63 30.71
CA ASN A 388 -4.59 12.94 31.40
C ASN A 388 -3.70 13.10 32.66
N GLN A 389 -2.61 12.36 32.78
CA GLN A 389 -1.65 12.55 33.87
C GLN A 389 -0.34 13.16 33.35
N GLU A 390 0.34 13.88 34.20
CA GLU A 390 1.68 14.41 33.91
C GLU A 390 2.73 13.30 34.09
N PHE A 391 3.72 13.31 33.20
CA PHE A 391 4.79 12.34 33.21
C PHE A 391 6.03 12.93 33.89
N GLU A 392 6.41 12.36 35.03
CA GLU A 392 7.70 12.64 35.60
C GLU A 392 8.79 11.86 34.83
N THR A 393 9.91 12.51 34.63
CA THR A 393 11.09 11.92 34.01
C THR A 393 12.25 11.90 35.00
N ASN A 394 13.20 10.97 34.81
CA ASN A 394 14.47 11.00 35.50
C ASN A 394 15.42 12.05 34.85
N GLU A 395 16.67 12.13 35.35
CA GLU A 395 17.69 13.06 34.87
C GLU A 395 18.03 12.87 33.37
N ASP A 396 17.87 11.64 32.85
CA ASP A 396 18.08 11.27 31.44
C ASP A 396 16.84 11.57 30.57
N GLY A 397 15.77 12.08 31.15
CA GLY A 397 14.48 12.35 30.45
C GLY A 397 13.73 11.07 30.12
N ILE A 398 13.93 9.98 30.89
CA ILE A 398 13.20 8.72 30.76
C ILE A 398 11.99 8.76 31.70
N PRO A 399 10.77 8.41 31.23
CA PRO A 399 9.58 8.43 32.07
C PRO A 399 9.65 7.43 33.22
N LYS A 400 9.15 7.83 34.39
CA LYS A 400 9.04 6.97 35.58
C LYS A 400 7.76 6.15 35.48
N VAL A 401 7.83 4.91 35.04
CA VAL A 401 6.67 4.01 34.86
C VAL A 401 6.04 3.66 36.20
N ASP A 402 6.83 3.59 37.26
CA ASP A 402 6.42 3.13 38.61
C ASP A 402 5.45 4.06 39.32
N GLN A 403 5.35 5.31 38.90
CA GLN A 403 4.40 6.29 39.47
C GLN A 403 2.93 6.00 39.14
N PHE A 404 2.67 5.14 38.12
CA PHE A 404 1.32 4.88 37.64
C PHE A 404 0.78 3.54 38.12
N HIS A 405 -0.52 3.54 38.40
CA HIS A 405 -1.27 2.30 38.69
C HIS A 405 -1.66 1.63 37.36
N LEU A 406 -0.82 0.74 36.87
CA LEU A 406 -1.00 -0.04 35.65
C LEU A 406 -1.21 -1.51 36.01
N ASP A 407 -1.83 -2.25 35.08
CA ASP A 407 -1.81 -3.72 35.13
C ASP A 407 -0.39 -4.24 35.19
N ASP A 408 -0.10 -5.25 36.02
CA ASP A 408 1.24 -5.77 36.28
C ASP A 408 1.94 -6.25 34.99
N ASN A 409 1.19 -6.87 34.06
CA ASN A 409 1.73 -7.35 32.80
C ASN A 409 2.08 -6.18 31.85
N VAL A 410 1.23 -5.14 31.82
CA VAL A 410 1.50 -3.91 31.06
C VAL A 410 2.70 -3.19 31.64
N LYS A 411 2.77 -3.07 32.96
CA LYS A 411 3.88 -2.44 33.67
C LYS A 411 5.20 -3.17 33.41
N SER A 412 5.20 -4.51 33.47
CA SER A 412 6.38 -5.34 33.18
C SER A 412 6.88 -5.12 31.75
N LEU A 413 5.96 -5.10 30.77
CA LEU A 413 6.31 -4.81 29.38
C LEU A 413 6.90 -3.41 29.22
N LEU A 414 6.29 -2.39 29.81
CA LEU A 414 6.77 -1.00 29.75
C LEU A 414 8.14 -0.85 30.39
N CYS A 415 8.39 -1.46 31.54
CA CYS A 415 9.71 -1.46 32.17
C CYS A 415 10.76 -2.10 31.26
N SER A 416 10.42 -3.20 30.60
CA SER A 416 11.33 -3.87 29.67
C SER A 416 11.68 -3.02 28.46
N LEU A 417 10.69 -2.29 27.91
CA LEU A 417 10.87 -1.44 26.73
C LEU A 417 11.60 -0.12 27.04
N ILE A 418 11.29 0.49 28.19
CA ILE A 418 11.75 1.83 28.53
C ILE A 418 13.09 1.79 29.31
N TYR A 419 13.26 0.86 30.25
CA TYR A 419 14.44 0.79 31.10
C TYR A 419 15.49 -0.20 30.61
N PHE A 420 15.08 -1.43 30.18
CA PHE A 420 15.98 -2.52 29.80
C PHE A 420 16.24 -2.65 28.29
N ARG A 421 16.01 -1.66 27.55
CA ARG A 421 16.05 -1.36 26.11
C ARG A 421 16.79 -2.33 25.14
N SER A 422 17.73 -3.11 25.59
CA SER A 422 18.61 -3.88 24.69
C SER A 422 18.20 -5.34 24.48
N SER A 423 17.16 -5.81 25.15
CA SER A 423 16.86 -7.25 25.20
C SER A 423 15.57 -7.70 24.50
N MET A 424 14.65 -6.80 24.20
CA MET A 424 13.38 -7.18 23.57
C MET A 424 13.39 -7.01 22.05
N THR A 425 12.78 -7.99 21.37
CA THR A 425 12.43 -7.91 19.95
C THR A 425 10.94 -7.63 19.80
N ALA A 426 10.51 -7.15 18.62
CA ALA A 426 9.09 -6.93 18.34
C ALA A 426 8.27 -8.24 18.43
N GLU A 427 8.87 -9.39 18.11
CA GLU A 427 8.27 -10.71 18.30
C GLU A 427 8.02 -11.02 19.79
N GLN A 428 8.98 -10.71 20.66
CA GLN A 428 8.80 -10.88 22.10
C GLN A 428 7.73 -9.94 22.67
N VAL A 429 7.64 -8.72 22.13
CA VAL A 429 6.54 -7.79 22.46
C VAL A 429 5.18 -8.39 22.10
N LEU A 430 5.02 -8.97 20.91
CA LEU A 430 3.78 -9.63 20.48
C LEU A 430 3.37 -10.79 21.41
N ASN A 431 4.33 -11.47 21.99
CA ASN A 431 4.13 -12.60 22.90
C ASN A 431 4.03 -12.17 24.37
N ALA A 432 4.01 -10.87 24.67
CA ALA A 432 3.87 -10.38 26.04
C ALA A 432 2.51 -10.77 26.63
N GLU A 433 2.49 -11.09 27.94
CA GLU A 433 1.30 -11.60 28.63
C GLU A 433 0.09 -10.66 28.54
N CYS A 434 0.30 -9.35 28.51
CA CYS A 434 -0.77 -8.35 28.39
C CYS A 434 -1.53 -8.46 27.06
N PHE A 435 -0.98 -9.13 26.03
CA PHE A 435 -1.64 -9.37 24.74
C PHE A 435 -2.21 -10.78 24.60
N LEU A 436 -1.97 -11.65 25.56
CA LEU A 436 -2.56 -12.97 25.57
C LEU A 436 -3.97 -12.88 26.14
N LEU A 437 -4.95 -13.47 25.47
CA LEU A 437 -6.31 -13.56 26.02
C LEU A 437 -6.25 -14.30 27.35
N PRO A 438 -6.94 -13.82 28.40
CA PRO A 438 -7.00 -14.55 29.67
C PRO A 438 -7.57 -15.94 29.42
N LYS A 439 -6.78 -16.96 29.71
CA LYS A 439 -7.21 -18.35 29.67
C LYS A 439 -8.36 -18.52 30.70
N GLY A 440 -9.60 -18.45 30.24
CA GLY A 440 -10.76 -18.84 31.02
C GLY A 440 -11.69 -17.71 31.50
N LYS A 441 -12.21 -16.89 30.60
CA LYS A 441 -13.52 -16.29 30.82
C LYS A 441 -14.44 -16.71 29.67
N SER A 442 -15.51 -17.42 30.03
CA SER A 442 -16.59 -17.84 29.15
C SER A 442 -17.07 -16.68 28.26
N MET A 443 -17.40 -17.03 27.01
CA MET A 443 -18.05 -16.14 26.05
C MET A 443 -19.06 -15.18 26.71
N PRO A 444 -19.05 -13.90 26.39
CA PRO A 444 -20.11 -12.99 26.81
C PRO A 444 -21.42 -13.47 26.21
N ASN A 445 -22.46 -13.45 27.04
CA ASN A 445 -23.81 -13.82 26.71
C ASN A 445 -24.30 -13.08 25.45
N PRO A 446 -24.83 -13.78 24.41
CA PRO A 446 -25.26 -13.14 23.16
C PRO A 446 -26.42 -12.14 23.34
N GLU A 447 -27.02 -12.02 24.52
CA GLU A 447 -28.09 -11.05 24.79
C GLU A 447 -27.62 -9.59 24.85
N LYS A 448 -26.32 -9.29 24.97
CA LYS A 448 -25.81 -7.90 24.94
C LYS A 448 -25.43 -7.36 23.56
N GLU A 449 -25.29 -8.22 22.56
CA GLU A 449 -25.07 -7.77 21.17
C GLU A 449 -26.34 -7.18 20.52
N ILE A 450 -27.51 -7.49 21.06
CA ILE A 450 -28.78 -6.99 20.53
C ILE A 450 -29.00 -5.51 20.88
N GLU A 451 -28.50 -5.03 22.01
CA GLU A 451 -28.62 -3.62 22.40
C GLU A 451 -27.74 -2.66 21.59
N TYR A 452 -26.52 -3.11 21.19
CA TYR A 452 -25.62 -2.28 20.40
C TYR A 452 -26.04 -2.15 18.92
N THR A 453 -26.68 -3.19 18.36
CA THR A 453 -27.24 -3.18 17.00
C THR A 453 -28.54 -2.36 16.90
N GLN A 454 -29.29 -2.22 17.99
CA GLN A 454 -30.47 -1.35 18.01
C GLN A 454 -30.10 0.14 18.13
N HIS A 455 -29.06 0.50 18.89
CA HIS A 455 -28.62 1.90 19.01
C HIS A 455 -28.05 2.46 17.70
N ASN A 456 -27.26 1.66 16.95
CA ASN A 456 -26.75 2.08 15.63
C ASN A 456 -27.86 2.21 14.57
N LYS A 457 -28.94 1.41 14.65
CA LYS A 457 -30.09 1.57 13.75
C LYS A 457 -30.95 2.78 14.07
N GLU A 458 -31.02 3.20 15.33
CA GLU A 458 -31.72 4.43 15.71
C GLU A 458 -30.97 5.70 15.32
N ASP A 459 -29.63 5.68 15.31
CA ASP A 459 -28.82 6.82 14.86
C ASP A 459 -28.79 6.94 13.33
N GLU A 460 -28.77 5.84 12.57
CA GLU A 460 -28.96 5.87 11.12
C GLU A 460 -30.36 6.36 10.74
N SER A 461 -31.41 5.96 11.44
CA SER A 461 -32.77 6.46 11.20
C SER A 461 -32.95 7.93 11.55
N LYS A 462 -32.19 8.47 12.50
CA LYS A 462 -32.16 9.90 12.82
C LYS A 462 -31.40 10.72 11.81
N MET A 463 -30.33 10.19 11.22
CA MET A 463 -29.62 10.85 10.12
C MET A 463 -30.47 10.92 8.84
N GLU A 464 -31.14 9.83 8.47
CA GLU A 464 -32.07 9.85 7.32
C GLU A 464 -33.26 10.79 7.52
N SER A 465 -33.74 10.97 8.76
CA SER A 465 -34.84 11.91 9.06
C SER A 465 -34.38 13.37 8.99
N LEU A 466 -33.11 13.67 9.30
CA LEU A 466 -32.54 15.01 9.20
C LEU A 466 -32.28 15.43 7.73
N ASP A 467 -31.90 14.49 6.87
CA ASP A 467 -31.74 14.77 5.44
C ASP A 467 -33.10 14.97 4.73
N ARG A 468 -34.13 14.20 5.10
CA ARG A 468 -35.52 14.47 4.63
C ARG A 468 -36.08 15.80 5.10
N TYR A 469 -35.65 16.32 6.25
CA TYR A 469 -36.05 17.66 6.73
C TYR A 469 -35.34 18.77 5.95
N LYS A 470 -34.11 18.58 5.54
CA LYS A 470 -33.35 19.53 4.70
C LYS A 470 -33.89 19.60 3.25
N GLU A 471 -34.36 18.48 2.69
CA GLU A 471 -35.02 18.48 1.38
C GLU A 471 -36.42 19.14 1.38
N LYS A 472 -37.17 19.02 2.48
CA LYS A 472 -38.50 19.69 2.59
C LYS A 472 -38.40 21.20 2.79
N THR A 473 -37.33 21.72 3.39
CA THR A 473 -37.12 23.16 3.54
C THR A 473 -36.54 23.82 2.28
N ARG A 474 -35.95 23.06 1.36
CA ARG A 474 -35.50 23.56 0.03
C ARG A 474 -36.61 23.69 -1.00
N ASN A 475 -37.73 22.99 -0.84
CA ASN A 475 -38.85 22.98 -1.80
C ASN A 475 -40.06 23.79 -1.35
N GLY A 476 -39.92 24.65 -0.33
CA GLY A 476 -41.02 25.37 0.30
C GLY A 476 -41.20 26.85 -0.08
N ASP A 477 -40.31 27.45 -0.90
CA ASP A 477 -40.47 28.87 -1.28
C ASP A 477 -40.41 29.04 -2.79
N ALA A 478 -41.47 28.65 -3.46
CA ALA A 478 -41.78 29.15 -4.82
C ALA A 478 -43.28 29.08 -5.07
N ASN A 479 -44.01 30.09 -4.63
CA ASN A 479 -45.18 30.67 -5.34
C ASN A 479 -45.98 31.63 -4.40
N PRO A 480 -46.64 32.66 -4.96
CA PRO A 480 -46.49 33.38 -6.22
C PRO A 480 -45.85 34.78 -6.04
#